data_8cce20e484f77684f2010400ba103818
#
_entry.id   8cce20e484f77684f2010400ba103818
#
_cell.length_a   1.000
_cell.length_b   1.000
_cell.length_c   1.000
_cell.angle_alpha   90.00
_cell.angle_beta   90.00
_cell.angle_gamma   90.00
#
_symmetry.space_group_name_H-M   'P 1'
#
loop_
_entity.id
_entity.type
_entity.pdbx_description
1 polymer ?
#
loop_
_entity_poly.entity_id
_entity_poly.type
_entity_poly.pdbx_seq_one_letter_code
_entity_poly.pdbx_strand_id
1 'polypeptide(L)'
;MKEVTIKDQVVNEDFAYYCGDCVEVSMGIPDNKADIIIYSPPFFELYVYSDDPKDMNNSANYSQFKTHYEFLLKELKRILKPGRICAVHCMDLPIQKGKEGYIGLRDFSGDLIKMHTDAGFIYHSRTTIWKNPVTEMQRTKALGLLHKTIKKDSSMSRVGIPDYVLFFRNEGDNEVPITHQDKDETKPDFLPVDLWQKYASP
;
A
#
# COMPACT_ATOMS: atom_id res chain seq x y z
N MET A 1 9.35 -18.32 -21.96
CA MET A 1 9.39 -17.56 -20.69
C MET A 1 10.25 -16.33 -20.94
N LYS A 2 9.79 -15.12 -20.61
CA LYS A 2 10.68 -13.95 -20.66
C LYS A 2 11.72 -14.11 -19.54
N GLU A 3 12.96 -13.80 -19.87
CA GLU A 3 14.05 -13.81 -18.89
C GLU A 3 13.79 -12.73 -17.86
N VAL A 4 13.62 -13.13 -16.60
CA VAL A 4 13.37 -12.21 -15.47
C VAL A 4 14.72 -11.77 -14.93
N THR A 5 14.99 -10.47 -14.94
CA THR A 5 16.23 -9.92 -14.42
C THR A 5 16.13 -9.74 -12.91
N ILE A 6 16.79 -10.59 -12.15
CA ILE A 6 16.89 -10.53 -10.69
C ILE A 6 18.27 -9.99 -10.33
N LYS A 7 18.34 -8.92 -9.54
CA LYS A 7 19.59 -8.30 -9.08
C LYS A 7 20.25 -9.11 -7.96
N ASP A 8 19.42 -9.63 -7.05
CA ASP A 8 19.84 -10.47 -5.92
C ASP A 8 18.65 -11.30 -5.44
N GLN A 9 18.92 -12.45 -4.81
CA GLN A 9 17.87 -13.32 -4.28
C GLN A 9 18.35 -14.19 -3.12
N VAL A 10 17.43 -14.50 -2.21
CA VAL A 10 17.59 -15.53 -1.18
C VAL A 10 16.38 -16.48 -1.25
N VAL A 11 16.63 -17.73 -1.51
CA VAL A 11 15.59 -18.74 -1.67
C VAL A 11 15.93 -19.95 -0.79
N ASN A 12 14.96 -20.44 -0.01
CA ASN A 12 15.03 -21.67 0.74
C ASN A 12 13.67 -22.40 0.71
N GLU A 13 13.47 -23.41 1.55
CA GLU A 13 12.23 -24.21 1.57
C GLU A 13 11.02 -23.40 2.06
N ASP A 14 11.23 -22.39 2.95
CA ASP A 14 10.17 -21.66 3.61
C ASP A 14 9.81 -20.34 2.91
N PHE A 15 10.78 -19.70 2.25
CA PHE A 15 10.58 -18.41 1.61
C PHE A 15 11.48 -18.18 0.39
N ALA A 16 11.04 -17.27 -0.47
CA ALA A 16 11.85 -16.71 -1.54
C ALA A 16 11.82 -15.18 -1.47
N TYR A 17 12.99 -14.58 -1.44
CA TYR A 17 13.17 -13.12 -1.46
C TYR A 17 13.90 -12.73 -2.74
N TYR A 18 13.33 -11.80 -3.50
CA TYR A 18 13.88 -11.33 -4.76
C TYR A 18 14.08 -9.82 -4.73
N CYS A 19 15.27 -9.37 -5.10
CA CYS A 19 15.57 -7.97 -5.37
C CYS A 19 15.58 -7.75 -6.88
N GLY A 20 14.59 -7.02 -7.40
CA GLY A 20 14.44 -6.77 -8.82
C GLY A 20 13.26 -5.85 -9.13
N ASP A 21 12.99 -5.66 -10.42
CA ASP A 21 11.77 -4.99 -10.84
C ASP A 21 10.54 -5.82 -10.44
N CYS A 22 9.62 -5.23 -9.69
CA CYS A 22 8.49 -5.95 -9.11
C CYS A 22 7.52 -6.48 -10.18
N VAL A 23 7.42 -5.83 -11.34
CA VAL A 23 6.59 -6.30 -12.45
C VAL A 23 7.25 -7.54 -13.08
N GLU A 24 8.55 -7.46 -13.39
CA GLU A 24 9.30 -8.58 -13.99
C GLU A 24 9.32 -9.80 -13.05
N VAL A 25 9.60 -9.59 -11.77
CA VAL A 25 9.58 -10.68 -10.76
C VAL A 25 8.19 -11.30 -10.68
N SER A 26 7.13 -10.49 -10.66
CA SER A 26 5.76 -10.99 -10.62
C SER A 26 5.39 -11.81 -11.84
N MET A 27 5.89 -11.47 -13.04
CA MET A 27 5.69 -12.28 -14.26
C MET A 27 6.24 -13.71 -14.13
N GLY A 28 7.23 -13.93 -13.28
CA GLY A 28 7.79 -15.26 -12.99
C GLY A 28 6.94 -16.11 -12.05
N ILE A 29 5.95 -15.53 -11.38
CA ILE A 29 5.06 -16.25 -10.45
C ILE A 29 3.90 -16.86 -11.25
N PRO A 30 3.53 -18.14 -11.05
CA PRO A 30 2.39 -18.76 -11.73
C PRO A 30 1.05 -18.08 -11.37
N ASP A 31 0.06 -18.25 -12.27
CA ASP A 31 -1.31 -17.78 -12.04
C ASP A 31 -1.91 -18.43 -10.79
N ASN A 32 -2.74 -17.67 -10.07
CA ASN A 32 -3.48 -18.16 -8.89
C ASN A 32 -2.59 -18.86 -7.84
N LYS A 33 -1.38 -18.33 -7.64
CA LYS A 33 -0.41 -18.90 -6.69
C LYS A 33 -0.48 -18.30 -5.30
N ALA A 34 -0.76 -16.99 -5.20
CA ALA A 34 -0.74 -16.28 -3.94
C ALA A 34 -2.07 -16.41 -3.18
N ASP A 35 -1.99 -16.75 -1.90
CA ASP A 35 -3.15 -16.78 -1.00
C ASP A 35 -3.48 -15.40 -0.41
N ILE A 36 -2.49 -14.53 -0.34
CA ILE A 36 -2.63 -13.13 0.08
C ILE A 36 -1.54 -12.30 -0.58
N ILE A 37 -1.84 -11.05 -0.89
CA ILE A 37 -0.85 -10.06 -1.30
C ILE A 37 -0.87 -8.92 -0.29
N ILE A 38 0.31 -8.53 0.20
CA ILE A 38 0.48 -7.38 1.10
C ILE A 38 1.64 -6.56 0.59
N TYR A 39 1.41 -5.29 0.31
CA TYR A 39 2.48 -4.40 -0.14
C TYR A 39 2.17 -2.92 0.11
N SER A 40 3.20 -2.10 -0.08
CA SER A 40 3.10 -0.65 -0.12
C SER A 40 3.66 -0.18 -1.47
N PRO A 41 2.87 0.48 -2.32
CA PRO A 41 3.39 1.00 -3.58
C PRO A 41 4.39 2.13 -3.31
N PRO A 42 5.24 2.46 -4.27
CA PRO A 42 6.01 3.69 -4.20
C PRO A 42 5.08 4.89 -4.03
N PHE A 43 5.37 5.78 -3.09
CA PHE A 43 4.62 7.02 -2.92
C PHE A 43 5.17 8.06 -3.88
N PHE A 44 4.43 8.28 -4.97
CA PHE A 44 4.85 9.15 -6.06
C PHE A 44 5.59 10.41 -5.58
N GLU A 45 6.82 10.60 -6.07
CA GLU A 45 7.72 11.72 -5.77
C GLU A 45 8.09 11.94 -4.28
N LEU A 46 7.57 11.14 -3.35
CA LEU A 46 7.89 11.32 -1.94
C LEU A 46 9.31 10.85 -1.63
N TYR A 47 9.72 9.73 -2.22
CA TYR A 47 11.08 9.17 -2.10
C TYR A 47 11.52 8.62 -3.45
N VAL A 48 12.76 8.89 -3.85
CA VAL A 48 13.43 8.26 -4.98
C VAL A 48 14.36 7.20 -4.40
N TYR A 49 14.18 5.95 -4.81
CA TYR A 49 14.92 4.81 -4.25
C TYR A 49 16.12 4.41 -5.10
N SER A 50 16.09 4.70 -6.39
CA SER A 50 17.16 4.36 -7.32
C SER A 50 17.16 5.29 -8.54
N ASP A 51 18.24 5.28 -9.31
CA ASP A 51 18.34 5.97 -10.60
C ASP A 51 17.83 5.10 -11.78
N ASP A 52 17.25 3.92 -11.48
CA ASP A 52 16.73 3.01 -12.47
C ASP A 52 15.47 3.59 -13.14
N PRO A 53 15.40 3.69 -14.48
CA PRO A 53 14.21 4.20 -15.16
C PRO A 53 12.95 3.34 -14.93
N LYS A 54 13.09 2.10 -14.44
CA LYS A 54 11.98 1.23 -14.05
C LYS A 54 11.44 1.53 -12.65
N ASP A 55 12.16 2.31 -11.84
CA ASP A 55 11.63 2.78 -10.56
C ASP A 55 10.46 3.72 -10.81
N MET A 56 9.27 3.33 -10.36
CA MET A 56 8.03 4.09 -10.59
C MET A 56 8.10 5.52 -10.03
N ASN A 57 8.95 5.78 -9.04
CA ASN A 57 9.15 7.13 -8.51
C ASN A 57 10.00 8.03 -9.42
N ASN A 58 10.66 7.47 -10.43
CA ASN A 58 11.34 8.21 -11.51
C ASN A 58 10.38 8.58 -12.67
N SER A 59 9.08 8.34 -12.53
CA SER A 59 8.10 8.76 -13.54
C SER A 59 8.11 10.26 -13.72
N ALA A 60 8.06 10.72 -14.96
CA ALA A 60 8.14 12.14 -15.31
C ALA A 60 6.95 12.96 -14.79
N ASN A 61 5.82 12.32 -14.56
CA ASN A 61 4.61 12.92 -14.01
C ASN A 61 3.67 11.85 -13.42
N TYR A 62 2.65 12.31 -12.73
CA TYR A 62 1.70 11.43 -12.04
C TYR A 62 0.90 10.51 -12.97
N SER A 63 0.62 10.95 -14.21
CA SER A 63 -0.07 10.12 -15.20
C SER A 63 0.81 8.95 -15.64
N GLN A 64 2.09 9.18 -15.85
CA GLN A 64 3.05 8.13 -16.18
C GLN A 64 3.22 7.13 -15.02
N PHE A 65 3.28 7.63 -13.78
CA PHE A 65 3.27 6.77 -12.59
C PHE A 65 2.06 5.82 -12.60
N LYS A 66 0.85 6.33 -12.85
CA LYS A 66 -0.37 5.50 -12.92
C LYS A 66 -0.24 4.42 -13.99
N THR A 67 0.26 4.78 -15.18
CA THR A 67 0.47 3.81 -16.26
C THR A 67 1.46 2.71 -15.89
N HIS A 68 2.57 3.07 -15.23
CA HIS A 68 3.55 2.07 -14.77
C HIS A 68 2.94 1.17 -13.68
N TYR A 69 2.16 1.75 -12.78
CA TYR A 69 1.51 1.00 -11.72
C TYR A 69 0.46 0.00 -12.24
N GLU A 70 -0.23 0.33 -13.34
CA GLU A 70 -1.19 -0.58 -13.98
C GLU A 70 -0.54 -1.90 -14.45
N PHE A 71 0.73 -1.88 -14.87
CA PHE A 71 1.44 -3.11 -15.22
C PHE A 71 1.58 -4.04 -14.01
N LEU A 72 1.93 -3.48 -12.86
CA LEU A 72 1.99 -4.25 -11.61
C LEU A 72 0.62 -4.82 -11.24
N LEU A 73 -0.45 -4.00 -11.32
CA LEU A 73 -1.80 -4.43 -10.95
C LEU A 73 -2.30 -5.61 -11.77
N LYS A 74 -1.99 -5.67 -13.07
CA LYS A 74 -2.31 -6.81 -13.94
C LYS A 74 -1.68 -8.10 -13.43
N GLU A 75 -0.39 -8.03 -13.04
CA GLU A 75 0.31 -9.19 -12.50
C GLU A 75 -0.21 -9.58 -11.11
N LEU A 76 -0.45 -8.63 -10.22
CA LEU A 76 -1.01 -8.90 -8.90
C LEU A 76 -2.39 -9.58 -8.99
N LYS A 77 -3.24 -9.13 -9.93
CA LYS A 77 -4.54 -9.77 -10.17
C LYS A 77 -4.38 -11.20 -10.68
N ARG A 78 -3.45 -11.43 -11.59
CA ARG A 78 -3.19 -12.76 -12.18
C ARG A 78 -2.68 -13.77 -11.14
N ILE A 79 -1.75 -13.35 -10.28
CA ILE A 79 -1.12 -14.25 -9.30
C ILE A 79 -1.97 -14.49 -8.05
N LEU A 80 -2.88 -13.57 -7.72
CA LEU A 80 -3.75 -13.74 -6.55
C LEU A 80 -4.89 -14.72 -6.86
N LYS A 81 -5.06 -15.72 -6.02
CA LYS A 81 -6.17 -16.69 -6.15
C LYS A 81 -7.54 -15.99 -6.12
N PRO A 82 -8.55 -16.54 -6.82
CA PRO A 82 -9.93 -16.04 -6.76
C PRO A 82 -10.43 -15.97 -5.31
N GLY A 83 -11.19 -14.92 -5.00
CA GLY A 83 -11.78 -14.71 -3.68
C GLY A 83 -10.81 -14.33 -2.57
N ARG A 84 -9.52 -14.20 -2.85
CA ARG A 84 -8.47 -13.84 -1.88
C ARG A 84 -8.23 -12.33 -1.82
N ILE A 85 -7.48 -11.89 -0.83
CA ILE A 85 -7.30 -10.49 -0.45
C ILE A 85 -5.93 -9.95 -0.90
N CYS A 86 -5.99 -8.74 -1.45
CA CYS A 86 -4.84 -7.87 -1.66
C CYS A 86 -4.94 -6.68 -0.69
N ALA A 87 -3.96 -6.52 0.19
CA ALA A 87 -3.88 -5.45 1.18
C ALA A 87 -2.79 -4.45 0.78
N VAL A 88 -3.14 -3.17 0.68
CA VAL A 88 -2.28 -2.10 0.17
C VAL A 88 -2.13 -1.01 1.21
N HIS A 89 -0.91 -0.85 1.75
CA HIS A 89 -0.61 0.24 2.65
C HIS A 89 -0.30 1.52 1.88
N CYS A 90 -0.94 2.63 2.25
CA CYS A 90 -0.72 3.93 1.63
C CYS A 90 -1.03 5.08 2.58
N MET A 91 -0.73 6.28 2.12
CA MET A 91 -1.20 7.55 2.71
C MET A 91 -1.48 8.56 1.59
N ASP A 92 -2.28 9.57 1.86
CA ASP A 92 -2.45 10.68 0.93
C ASP A 92 -1.20 11.55 0.86
N LEU A 93 -0.89 12.09 -0.32
CA LEU A 93 0.40 12.71 -0.57
C LEU A 93 0.34 14.25 -0.46
N PRO A 94 1.26 14.85 0.28
CA PRO A 94 1.34 16.31 0.35
C PRO A 94 1.79 16.90 -0.98
N ILE A 95 1.03 17.87 -1.49
CA ILE A 95 1.38 18.67 -2.66
C ILE A 95 2.24 19.86 -2.21
N GLN A 96 3.36 20.05 -2.89
CA GLN A 96 4.33 21.11 -2.58
C GLN A 96 4.21 22.26 -3.57
N LYS A 97 4.15 23.50 -3.06
CA LYS A 97 4.03 24.72 -3.89
C LYS A 97 5.16 24.86 -4.92
N GLY A 98 6.38 24.45 -4.56
CA GLY A 98 7.54 24.54 -5.46
C GLY A 98 7.47 23.61 -6.68
N LYS A 99 6.67 22.55 -6.60
CA LYS A 99 6.51 21.57 -7.68
C LYS A 99 5.22 21.77 -8.49
N GLU A 100 4.11 21.98 -7.79
CA GLU A 100 2.77 22.00 -8.37
C GLU A 100 2.14 23.40 -8.40
N GLY A 101 2.83 24.41 -7.89
CA GLY A 101 2.34 25.79 -7.85
C GLY A 101 1.36 26.11 -6.71
N TYR A 102 0.86 25.11 -6.01
CA TYR A 102 -0.07 25.27 -4.89
C TYR A 102 0.26 24.29 -3.75
N ILE A 103 -0.33 24.55 -2.57
CA ILE A 103 -0.27 23.62 -1.43
C ILE A 103 -1.58 22.88 -1.35
N GLY A 104 -1.52 21.56 -1.22
CA GLY A 104 -2.71 20.72 -1.15
C GLY A 104 -2.40 19.32 -0.64
N LEU A 105 -3.37 18.46 -0.79
CA LEU A 105 -3.28 17.05 -0.53
C LEU A 105 -3.76 16.30 -1.79
N ARG A 106 -2.99 15.34 -2.25
CA ARG A 106 -3.38 14.44 -3.32
C ARG A 106 -4.09 13.25 -2.69
N ASP A 107 -5.30 12.98 -3.10
CA ASP A 107 -6.07 11.80 -2.71
C ASP A 107 -5.45 10.55 -3.37
N PHE A 108 -4.29 10.15 -2.84
CA PHE A 108 -3.57 8.98 -3.36
C PHE A 108 -4.31 7.69 -3.01
N SER A 109 -4.95 7.65 -1.85
CA SER A 109 -5.76 6.50 -1.43
C SER A 109 -6.96 6.29 -2.37
N GLY A 110 -7.65 7.36 -2.77
CA GLY A 110 -8.73 7.30 -3.75
C GLY A 110 -8.25 6.90 -5.15
N ASP A 111 -7.11 7.42 -5.59
CA ASP A 111 -6.50 7.01 -6.87
C ASP A 111 -6.13 5.52 -6.87
N LEU A 112 -5.54 5.00 -5.78
CA LEU A 112 -5.25 3.56 -5.66
C LEU A 112 -6.52 2.72 -5.70
N ILE A 113 -7.60 3.14 -5.02
CA ILE A 113 -8.89 2.45 -5.08
C ILE A 113 -9.38 2.40 -6.53
N LYS A 114 -9.34 3.53 -7.23
CA LYS A 114 -9.76 3.58 -8.62
C LYS A 114 -8.91 2.68 -9.53
N MET A 115 -7.59 2.75 -9.43
CA MET A 115 -6.69 1.93 -10.26
C MET A 115 -6.89 0.43 -10.04
N HIS A 116 -7.08 -0.02 -8.79
CA HIS A 116 -7.36 -1.41 -8.50
C HIS A 116 -8.72 -1.86 -9.04
N THR A 117 -9.75 -1.03 -8.89
CA THR A 117 -11.08 -1.36 -9.43
C THR A 117 -11.10 -1.37 -10.95
N ASP A 118 -10.40 -0.45 -11.60
CA ASP A 118 -10.22 -0.45 -13.07
C ASP A 118 -9.43 -1.69 -13.54
N ALA A 119 -8.50 -2.21 -12.73
CA ALA A 119 -7.80 -3.47 -12.99
C ALA A 119 -8.65 -4.73 -12.72
N GLY A 120 -9.88 -4.55 -12.20
CA GLY A 120 -10.85 -5.63 -11.96
C GLY A 120 -10.79 -6.23 -10.57
N PHE A 121 -10.17 -5.59 -9.59
CA PHE A 121 -10.33 -5.94 -8.19
C PHE A 121 -11.64 -5.37 -7.63
N ILE A 122 -12.19 -6.03 -6.62
CA ILE A 122 -13.34 -5.54 -5.86
C ILE A 122 -12.81 -4.79 -4.63
N TYR A 123 -13.12 -3.50 -4.51
CA TYR A 123 -12.81 -2.75 -3.29
C TYR A 123 -13.65 -3.27 -2.13
N HIS A 124 -12.98 -3.78 -1.10
CA HIS A 124 -13.64 -4.43 0.03
C HIS A 124 -13.81 -3.48 1.22
N SER A 125 -12.71 -2.90 1.69
CA SER A 125 -12.71 -2.05 2.89
C SER A 125 -11.39 -1.29 3.04
N ARG A 126 -11.33 -0.42 4.02
CA ARG A 126 -10.07 0.18 4.48
C ARG A 126 -10.00 0.28 5.99
N THR A 127 -8.80 0.18 6.52
CA THR A 127 -8.48 0.49 7.91
C THR A 127 -7.63 1.75 7.96
N THR A 128 -7.97 2.65 8.86
CA THR A 128 -7.18 3.86 9.13
C THR A 128 -6.15 3.54 10.23
N ILE A 129 -4.89 3.81 9.93
CA ILE A 129 -3.80 3.72 10.89
C ILE A 129 -3.60 5.11 11.48
N TRP A 130 -4.02 5.28 12.72
CA TRP A 130 -3.83 6.56 13.41
C TRP A 130 -2.35 6.79 13.71
N LYS A 131 -1.89 8.02 13.48
CA LYS A 131 -0.56 8.49 13.83
C LYS A 131 -0.67 9.72 14.72
N ASN A 132 0.29 9.87 15.63
CA ASN A 132 0.35 11.07 16.45
C ASN A 132 0.58 12.30 15.54
N PRO A 133 -0.35 13.26 15.48
CA PRO A 133 -0.26 14.40 14.54
C PRO A 133 0.98 15.26 14.75
N VAL A 134 1.43 15.40 15.99
CA VAL A 134 2.63 16.19 16.33
C VAL A 134 3.89 15.52 15.82
N THR A 135 4.01 14.20 16.00
CA THR A 135 5.16 13.42 15.52
C THR A 135 5.21 13.42 13.99
N GLU A 136 4.07 13.18 13.34
CA GLU A 136 3.99 13.20 11.86
C GLU A 136 4.31 14.56 11.29
N MET A 137 3.87 15.63 11.92
CA MET A 137 4.18 16.98 11.53
C MET A 137 5.67 17.29 11.57
N GLN A 138 6.36 16.82 12.62
CA GLN A 138 7.81 16.99 12.75
C GLN A 138 8.55 16.18 11.69
N ARG A 139 8.12 14.96 11.42
CA ARG A 139 8.74 14.05 10.45
C ARG A 139 8.54 14.52 9.01
N THR A 140 7.35 14.94 8.66
CA THR A 140 7.01 15.35 7.29
C THR A 140 7.25 16.81 7.01
N LYS A 141 7.71 17.60 8.01
CA LYS A 141 7.81 19.05 7.96
C LYS A 141 6.48 19.74 7.55
N ALA A 142 5.37 19.04 7.78
CA ALA A 142 4.05 19.61 7.55
C ALA A 142 3.79 20.73 8.56
N LEU A 143 3.40 21.89 8.08
CA LEU A 143 3.34 23.15 8.86
C LEU A 143 2.07 23.25 9.73
N GLY A 144 1.70 22.22 10.50
CA GLY A 144 0.44 22.21 11.24
C GLY A 144 0.40 23.09 12.50
N LEU A 145 1.36 22.93 13.40
CA LEU A 145 1.33 23.57 14.73
C LEU A 145 2.55 24.46 15.04
N LEU A 146 3.39 24.74 14.06
CA LEU A 146 4.55 25.59 14.27
C LEU A 146 4.14 27.05 14.43
N HIS A 147 4.83 27.76 15.32
CA HIS A 147 4.63 29.18 15.58
C HIS A 147 4.59 30.04 14.29
N LYS A 148 5.31 29.65 13.24
CA LYS A 148 5.25 30.26 11.92
C LYS A 148 3.89 30.12 11.24
N THR A 149 3.13 29.09 11.55
CA THR A 149 1.79 28.85 10.98
C THR A 149 0.73 29.64 11.70
N ILE A 150 0.90 29.90 13.01
CA ILE A 150 0.00 30.75 13.80
C ILE A 150 0.07 32.20 13.31
N LYS A 151 1.20 32.64 12.76
CA LYS A 151 1.40 33.99 12.19
C LYS A 151 1.09 34.09 10.70
N LYS A 152 0.81 33.01 10.02
CA LYS A 152 0.44 32.95 8.60
C LYS A 152 -1.01 32.50 8.47
N ASP A 153 -1.56 32.59 7.27
CA ASP A 153 -2.89 32.10 6.98
C ASP A 153 -3.01 30.61 7.37
N SER A 154 -3.80 30.34 8.40
CA SER A 154 -4.00 28.99 8.95
C SER A 154 -4.71 28.04 7.97
N SER A 155 -5.34 28.56 6.92
CA SER A 155 -5.97 27.75 5.85
C SER A 155 -4.97 26.91 5.07
N MET A 156 -3.68 27.24 5.16
CA MET A 156 -2.57 26.55 4.49
C MET A 156 -1.93 25.46 5.36
N SER A 157 -2.36 25.28 6.59
CA SER A 157 -1.79 24.29 7.50
C SER A 157 -2.49 22.93 7.40
N ARG A 158 -1.71 21.86 7.54
CA ARG A 158 -2.21 20.49 7.58
C ARG A 158 -1.84 19.85 8.90
N VAL A 159 -2.80 19.23 9.54
CA VAL A 159 -2.57 18.36 10.69
C VAL A 159 -2.11 16.98 10.17
N GLY A 160 -1.35 16.24 10.97
CA GLY A 160 -0.79 14.94 10.58
C GLY A 160 -1.77 14.05 9.81
N ILE A 161 -1.25 13.39 8.79
CA ILE A 161 -2.02 12.57 7.86
C ILE A 161 -1.98 11.13 8.35
N PRO A 162 -3.13 10.42 8.46
CA PRO A 162 -3.13 9.00 8.78
C PRO A 162 -2.57 8.16 7.62
N ASP A 163 -2.18 6.93 7.91
CA ASP A 163 -2.02 5.92 6.87
C ASP A 163 -3.30 5.10 6.73
N TYR A 164 -3.39 4.41 5.61
CA TYR A 164 -4.49 3.51 5.31
C TYR A 164 -3.94 2.13 4.92
N VAL A 165 -4.68 1.09 5.27
CA VAL A 165 -4.58 -0.20 4.60
C VAL A 165 -5.88 -0.38 3.80
N LEU A 166 -5.74 -0.41 2.49
CA LEU A 166 -6.85 -0.65 1.56
C LEU A 166 -6.93 -2.14 1.30
N PHE A 167 -8.11 -2.70 1.39
CA PHE A 167 -8.35 -4.12 1.14
C PHE A 167 -9.14 -4.29 -0.15
N PHE A 168 -8.61 -5.13 -1.03
CA PHE A 168 -9.25 -5.50 -2.28
C PHE A 168 -9.42 -7.02 -2.31
N ARG A 169 -10.49 -7.48 -2.94
CA ARG A 169 -10.74 -8.89 -3.17
C ARG A 169 -10.56 -9.21 -4.65
N ASN A 170 -9.88 -10.31 -4.97
CA ASN A 170 -9.89 -10.82 -6.33
C ASN A 170 -11.27 -11.40 -6.64
N GLU A 171 -11.74 -11.21 -7.87
CA GLU A 171 -13.02 -11.75 -8.33
C GLU A 171 -13.04 -13.29 -8.27
N GLY A 172 -14.22 -13.86 -8.11
CA GLY A 172 -14.43 -15.29 -8.05
C GLY A 172 -14.61 -15.84 -6.64
N ASP A 173 -14.81 -17.13 -6.55
CA ASP A 173 -15.04 -17.84 -5.29
C ASP A 173 -13.73 -18.39 -4.74
N ASN A 174 -13.63 -18.39 -3.43
CA ASN A 174 -12.51 -19.01 -2.73
C ASN A 174 -12.76 -20.52 -2.62
N GLU A 175 -12.04 -21.33 -3.40
CA GLU A 175 -12.18 -22.79 -3.40
C GLU A 175 -11.87 -23.42 -2.04
N VAL A 176 -10.98 -22.78 -1.27
CA VAL A 176 -10.62 -23.21 0.09
C VAL A 176 -10.87 -22.05 1.05
N PRO A 177 -12.15 -21.81 1.43
CA PRO A 177 -12.46 -20.77 2.38
C PRO A 177 -11.80 -21.06 3.73
N ILE A 178 -11.34 -20.01 4.41
CA ILE A 178 -10.91 -20.12 5.79
C ILE A 178 -12.17 -20.41 6.59
N THR A 179 -12.37 -21.67 6.95
CA THR A 179 -13.41 -22.06 7.90
C THR A 179 -12.93 -21.70 9.29
N HIS A 180 -13.84 -21.27 10.15
CA HIS A 180 -13.55 -21.22 11.57
C HIS A 180 -13.14 -22.63 11.98
N GLN A 181 -11.91 -22.76 12.47
CA GLN A 181 -11.53 -24.02 13.12
C GLN A 181 -12.55 -24.26 14.25
N ASP A 182 -13.09 -25.45 14.29
CA ASP A 182 -13.85 -25.88 15.46
C ASP A 182 -13.05 -25.47 16.68
N LYS A 183 -13.72 -24.88 17.67
CA LYS A 183 -13.08 -24.41 18.89
C LYS A 183 -12.39 -25.58 19.56
N ASP A 184 -11.16 -25.81 19.22
CA ASP A 184 -10.29 -26.70 19.96
C ASP A 184 -9.93 -25.95 21.25
N GLU A 185 -10.62 -26.26 22.33
CA GLU A 185 -10.45 -25.64 23.63
C GLU A 185 -9.02 -25.74 24.17
N THR A 186 -8.18 -26.54 23.53
CA THR A 186 -6.76 -26.71 23.89
C THR A 186 -5.81 -25.75 23.19
N LYS A 187 -6.28 -25.01 22.18
CA LYS A 187 -5.49 -23.98 21.52
C LYS A 187 -5.89 -22.62 22.02
N PRO A 188 -4.94 -21.72 22.38
CA PRO A 188 -5.26 -20.34 22.67
C PRO A 188 -5.83 -19.70 21.39
N ASP A 189 -7.14 -19.76 21.27
CA ASP A 189 -7.86 -19.09 20.21
C ASP A 189 -7.70 -17.60 20.39
N PHE A 190 -6.99 -16.97 19.49
CA PHE A 190 -6.86 -15.52 19.41
C PHE A 190 -6.07 -14.85 20.55
N LEU A 191 -5.71 -13.61 20.31
CA LEU A 191 -5.18 -12.73 21.36
C LEU A 191 -6.09 -12.78 22.58
N PRO A 192 -5.57 -13.00 23.79
CA PRO A 192 -6.33 -12.94 25.00
C PRO A 192 -7.24 -11.71 25.07
N VAL A 193 -8.41 -11.83 25.70
CA VAL A 193 -9.43 -10.77 25.75
C VAL A 193 -8.85 -9.45 26.29
N ASP A 194 -7.94 -9.52 27.24
CA ASP A 194 -7.23 -8.37 27.80
C ASP A 194 -6.33 -7.67 26.76
N LEU A 195 -5.69 -8.42 25.86
CA LEU A 195 -4.95 -7.86 24.73
C LEU A 195 -5.89 -7.23 23.71
N TRP A 196 -7.02 -7.86 23.39
CA TRP A 196 -8.05 -7.28 22.54
C TRP A 196 -8.56 -5.96 23.12
N GLN A 197 -8.89 -5.93 24.39
CA GLN A 197 -9.34 -4.70 25.09
C GLN A 197 -8.28 -3.61 25.05
N LYS A 198 -7.01 -3.96 25.22
CA LYS A 198 -5.89 -3.01 25.18
C LYS A 198 -5.70 -2.36 23.81
N TYR A 199 -5.94 -3.08 22.70
CA TYR A 199 -5.70 -2.60 21.33
C TYR A 199 -6.97 -2.17 20.59
N ALA A 200 -8.15 -2.61 21.03
CA ALA A 200 -9.44 -2.26 20.44
C ALA A 200 -10.18 -1.14 21.19
N SER A 201 -9.67 -0.70 22.33
CA SER A 201 -10.23 0.48 23.02
C SER A 201 -9.79 1.77 22.30
N PRO A 202 -10.71 2.72 22.05
CA PRO A 202 -10.41 4.00 21.43
C PRO A 202 -9.47 4.87 22.26
#